data_52930c04fc973a8f6e442bb6747bbe9d
#
_entry.id   52930c04fc973a8f6e442bb6747bbe9d
#
_cell.length_a   1.000
_cell.length_b   1.000
_cell.length_c   1.000
_cell.angle_alpha   90.00
_cell.angle_beta   90.00
_cell.angle_gamma   90.00
#
_symmetry.space_group_name_H-M   'P 1'
#
loop_
_entity.id
_entity.type
_entity.pdbx_description
1 polymer ?
#
loop_
_entity_poly.entity_id
_entity_poly.type
_entity_poly.pdbx_seq_one_letter_code
_entity_poly.pdbx_strand_id
1 'polypeptide(L)'
;MMNADHFTLNGHAGRRPSVSVVIPALNEERNLPHVFAQLPTGLDQVILVDGGSVDRTVEVAQELVPGIVVVRQTRTGKGNALACGFAACTSDIVVMIDADGSTDPTEIPRFVAALRDGADFAKGSRFMANGGSADITPLRRLGNQGLNGFVNLLFGTRFTDLCYGYNAFWRRVVAGMDLPDAALPRLADGRKRWGDGFEIETLLNIRVASRGYRVSEVPSFEHERIHGESNLNTFRDGMRVLRTIVREFFRRRTTAPAPAPAQPVTVPAIAVRPARRAARALATAPVRLNRQRGR
;
A
#
# COMPACT_ATOMS: atom_id res chain seq x y z
N MET A 1 21.81 2.73 23.99
CA MET A 1 21.01 3.90 23.56
C MET A 1 21.27 4.10 22.07
N MET A 2 20.49 3.49 21.22
CA MET A 2 20.56 3.68 19.77
C MET A 2 19.52 4.76 19.42
N ASN A 3 20.01 5.85 18.84
CA ASN A 3 19.17 6.94 18.35
C ASN A 3 18.25 6.42 17.26
N ALA A 4 16.95 6.53 17.49
CA ALA A 4 15.95 6.43 16.44
C ALA A 4 16.09 7.68 15.56
N ASP A 5 16.89 7.56 14.50
CA ASP A 5 16.93 8.58 13.46
C ASP A 5 15.55 8.65 12.81
N HIS A 6 14.83 9.71 13.16
CA HIS A 6 13.61 10.12 12.46
C HIS A 6 13.98 10.41 11.01
N PHE A 7 13.76 9.44 10.16
CA PHE A 7 13.93 9.58 8.70
C PHE A 7 12.86 10.53 8.18
N THR A 8 13.17 11.83 8.24
CA THR A 8 12.35 12.87 7.63
C THR A 8 12.50 12.77 6.12
N LEU A 9 11.38 12.63 5.41
CA LEU A 9 11.29 12.61 3.94
C LEU A 9 11.70 13.95 3.26
N ASN A 10 12.57 14.75 3.88
CA ASN A 10 13.00 16.06 3.43
C ASN A 10 14.34 15.98 2.70
N GLY A 11 14.27 16.06 1.38
CA GLY A 11 15.47 16.28 0.56
C GLY A 11 15.22 16.15 -0.94
N HIS A 12 14.61 17.15 -1.54
CA HIS A 12 14.85 17.64 -2.91
C HIS A 12 13.83 18.74 -3.19
N ALA A 13 14.20 19.78 -3.92
CA ALA A 13 13.43 20.99 -4.22
C ALA A 13 12.24 20.73 -5.18
N GLY A 14 11.24 19.98 -4.69
CA GLY A 14 9.96 19.70 -5.31
C GLY A 14 8.99 19.28 -4.21
N ARG A 15 7.70 19.57 -4.37
CA ARG A 15 6.66 19.09 -3.43
C ARG A 15 6.86 17.59 -3.18
N ARG A 16 6.98 17.18 -1.90
CA ARG A 16 7.01 15.78 -1.51
C ARG A 16 5.75 15.08 -2.07
N PRO A 17 5.87 13.90 -2.71
CA PRO A 17 4.70 13.15 -3.14
C PRO A 17 3.86 12.76 -1.91
N SER A 18 2.55 12.90 -2.02
CA SER A 18 1.61 12.44 -1.01
C SER A 18 1.47 10.91 -1.04
N VAL A 19 1.24 10.30 0.13
CA VAL A 19 1.20 8.84 0.30
C VAL A 19 -0.09 8.40 0.95
N SER A 20 -0.84 7.51 0.28
CA SER A 20 -1.97 6.76 0.84
C SER A 20 -1.53 5.33 1.18
N VAL A 21 -1.94 4.84 2.35
CA VAL A 21 -1.81 3.43 2.72
C VAL A 21 -3.18 2.76 2.65
N VAL A 22 -3.28 1.65 1.92
CA VAL A 22 -4.49 0.83 1.76
C VAL A 22 -4.33 -0.46 2.53
N ILE A 23 -5.25 -0.73 3.44
CA ILE A 23 -5.24 -1.85 4.38
C ILE A 23 -6.54 -2.63 4.25
N PRO A 24 -6.60 -3.71 3.44
CA PRO A 24 -7.76 -4.58 3.41
C PRO A 24 -7.84 -5.38 4.71
N ALA A 25 -8.99 -5.34 5.38
CA ALA A 25 -9.21 -6.00 6.66
C ALA A 25 -10.52 -6.80 6.68
N LEU A 26 -10.49 -7.93 7.36
CA LEU A 26 -11.68 -8.75 7.64
C LEU A 26 -11.49 -9.46 8.99
N ASN A 27 -12.18 -9.01 10.04
CA ASN A 27 -12.08 -9.51 11.41
C ASN A 27 -10.63 -9.41 11.96
N GLU A 28 -10.08 -8.19 11.96
CA GLU A 28 -8.71 -7.90 12.35
C GLU A 28 -8.63 -6.97 13.58
N GLU A 29 -9.69 -6.90 14.41
CA GLU A 29 -9.75 -5.99 15.58
C GLU A 29 -8.55 -6.12 16.51
N ARG A 30 -7.98 -7.33 16.63
CA ARG A 30 -6.83 -7.62 17.51
C ARG A 30 -5.49 -7.29 16.87
N ASN A 31 -5.40 -7.27 15.55
CA ASN A 31 -4.18 -7.03 14.79
C ASN A 31 -3.95 -5.54 14.49
N LEU A 32 -5.02 -4.80 14.23
CA LEU A 32 -4.93 -3.38 13.85
C LEU A 32 -4.15 -2.50 14.85
N PRO A 33 -4.25 -2.66 16.18
CA PRO A 33 -3.44 -1.88 17.11
C PRO A 33 -1.94 -2.03 16.87
N HIS A 34 -1.48 -3.22 16.53
CA HIS A 34 -0.07 -3.49 16.26
C HIS A 34 0.38 -2.90 14.92
N VAL A 35 -0.45 -3.01 13.89
CA VAL A 35 -0.17 -2.46 12.56
C VAL A 35 -0.13 -0.93 12.61
N PHE A 36 -1.12 -0.32 13.25
CA PHE A 36 -1.23 1.15 13.29
C PHE A 36 -0.16 1.81 14.15
N ALA A 37 0.29 1.14 15.22
CA ALA A 37 1.39 1.64 16.06
C ALA A 37 2.73 1.75 15.30
N GLN A 38 2.88 1.02 14.19
CA GLN A 38 4.10 0.98 13.38
C GLN A 38 4.00 1.84 12.10
N LEU A 39 2.84 2.45 11.82
CA LEU A 39 2.70 3.34 10.66
C LEU A 39 3.66 4.53 10.78
N PRO A 40 4.43 4.83 9.72
CA PRO A 40 5.33 5.99 9.75
C PRO A 40 4.54 7.30 9.81
N THR A 41 5.15 8.29 10.44
CA THR A 41 4.60 9.65 10.43
C THR A 41 4.65 10.26 9.03
N GLY A 42 3.69 11.14 8.73
CA GLY A 42 3.68 11.87 7.47
C GLY A 42 2.99 11.13 6.32
N LEU A 43 2.18 10.12 6.61
CA LEU A 43 1.20 9.60 5.67
C LEU A 43 0.10 10.67 5.46
N ASP A 44 -0.32 10.83 4.22
CA ASP A 44 -1.36 11.82 3.87
C ASP A 44 -2.77 11.21 3.95
N GLN A 45 -2.87 9.89 3.83
CA GLN A 45 -4.14 9.17 3.91
C GLN A 45 -3.92 7.72 4.39
N VAL A 46 -4.73 7.27 5.34
CA VAL A 46 -4.84 5.85 5.74
C VAL A 46 -6.25 5.37 5.38
N ILE A 47 -6.34 4.29 4.62
CA ILE A 47 -7.59 3.72 4.12
C ILE A 47 -7.71 2.29 4.63
N LEU A 48 -8.69 2.06 5.50
CA LEU A 48 -9.14 0.72 5.86
C LEU A 48 -10.21 0.28 4.86
N VAL A 49 -10.03 -0.89 4.23
CA VAL A 49 -11.07 -1.47 3.39
C VAL A 49 -11.69 -2.65 4.10
N ASP A 50 -12.87 -2.42 4.67
CA ASP A 50 -13.60 -3.44 5.42
C ASP A 50 -14.25 -4.49 4.51
N GLY A 51 -13.89 -5.74 4.74
CA GLY A 51 -14.40 -6.93 4.06
C GLY A 51 -15.80 -7.35 4.47
N GLY A 52 -16.43 -6.62 5.37
CA GLY A 52 -17.68 -6.98 6.05
C GLY A 52 -17.41 -7.67 7.37
N SER A 53 -16.51 -7.11 8.19
CA SER A 53 -16.16 -7.61 9.51
C SER A 53 -17.38 -7.69 10.41
N VAL A 54 -17.39 -8.69 11.29
CA VAL A 54 -18.44 -8.93 12.29
C VAL A 54 -17.93 -8.65 13.71
N ASP A 55 -16.65 -8.35 13.86
CA ASP A 55 -15.99 -7.90 15.09
C ASP A 55 -15.87 -6.36 15.11
N ARG A 56 -15.08 -5.81 16.02
CA ARG A 56 -14.87 -4.38 16.17
C ARG A 56 -13.77 -3.80 15.27
N THR A 57 -13.45 -4.45 14.14
CA THR A 57 -12.38 -4.00 13.24
C THR A 57 -12.51 -2.52 12.84
N VAL A 58 -13.71 -2.10 12.45
CA VAL A 58 -13.95 -0.72 11.97
C VAL A 58 -13.87 0.27 13.14
N GLU A 59 -14.49 -0.04 14.26
CA GLU A 59 -14.49 0.81 15.45
C GLU A 59 -13.07 1.01 15.98
N VAL A 60 -12.29 -0.07 16.12
CA VAL A 60 -10.90 -0.03 16.56
C VAL A 60 -10.06 0.82 15.61
N ALA A 61 -10.25 0.70 14.30
CA ALA A 61 -9.54 1.52 13.33
C ALA A 61 -9.83 3.01 13.50
N GLN A 62 -11.08 3.39 13.72
CA GLN A 62 -11.50 4.78 13.90
C GLN A 62 -11.03 5.36 15.24
N GLU A 63 -10.98 4.54 16.30
CA GLU A 63 -10.45 4.91 17.61
C GLU A 63 -8.94 5.20 17.56
N LEU A 64 -8.17 4.37 16.84
CA LEU A 64 -6.71 4.45 16.80
C LEU A 64 -6.16 5.49 15.82
N VAL A 65 -6.84 5.70 14.69
CA VAL A 65 -6.40 6.61 13.64
C VAL A 65 -7.50 7.63 13.36
N PRO A 66 -7.54 8.76 14.08
CA PRO A 66 -8.50 9.82 13.80
C PRO A 66 -8.38 10.31 12.36
N GLY A 67 -9.50 10.30 11.64
CA GLY A 67 -9.52 10.67 10.22
C GLY A 67 -9.21 9.55 9.24
N ILE A 68 -9.13 8.29 9.70
CA ILE A 68 -9.02 7.14 8.80
C ILE A 68 -10.21 7.09 7.84
N VAL A 69 -9.92 6.81 6.58
CA VAL A 69 -10.96 6.61 5.57
C VAL A 69 -11.40 5.15 5.61
N VAL A 70 -12.63 4.88 6.01
CA VAL A 70 -13.20 3.54 5.99
C VAL A 70 -14.00 3.33 4.71
N VAL A 71 -13.63 2.31 3.95
CA VAL A 71 -14.32 1.91 2.70
C VAL A 71 -14.86 0.51 2.86
N ARG A 72 -16.14 0.30 2.59
CA ARG A 72 -16.71 -1.04 2.55
C ARG A 72 -16.51 -1.64 1.15
N GLN A 73 -15.93 -2.84 1.08
CA GLN A 73 -15.78 -3.51 -0.21
C GLN A 73 -17.16 -3.84 -0.83
N THR A 74 -17.25 -3.78 -2.14
CA THR A 74 -18.52 -3.96 -2.88
C THR A 74 -18.81 -5.43 -3.18
N ARG A 75 -17.77 -6.24 -3.37
CA ARG A 75 -17.82 -7.68 -3.64
C ARG A 75 -16.93 -8.43 -2.64
N THR A 76 -16.86 -9.72 -2.71
CA THR A 76 -16.06 -10.54 -1.79
C THR A 76 -14.69 -10.85 -2.35
N GLY A 77 -13.62 -10.65 -1.56
CA GLY A 77 -12.25 -11.08 -1.86
C GLY A 77 -11.23 -9.95 -1.76
N LYS A 78 -9.97 -10.32 -1.49
CA LYS A 78 -8.85 -9.38 -1.29
C LYS A 78 -8.67 -8.43 -2.48
N GLY A 79 -8.81 -8.95 -3.71
CA GLY A 79 -8.64 -8.12 -4.91
C GLY A 79 -9.74 -7.07 -5.05
N ASN A 80 -11.00 -7.38 -4.72
CA ASN A 80 -12.04 -6.37 -4.70
C ASN A 80 -11.80 -5.33 -3.60
N ALA A 81 -11.37 -5.76 -2.41
CA ALA A 81 -11.03 -4.82 -1.35
C ALA A 81 -9.93 -3.85 -1.80
N LEU A 82 -8.86 -4.36 -2.43
CA LEU A 82 -7.79 -3.51 -2.98
C LEU A 82 -8.31 -2.58 -4.08
N ALA A 83 -9.17 -3.05 -4.99
CA ALA A 83 -9.75 -2.20 -6.03
C ALA A 83 -10.59 -1.05 -5.44
N CYS A 84 -11.38 -1.33 -4.39
CA CYS A 84 -12.13 -0.31 -3.65
C CYS A 84 -11.20 0.70 -2.96
N GLY A 85 -10.13 0.20 -2.31
CA GLY A 85 -9.13 1.05 -1.66
C GLY A 85 -8.39 1.94 -2.65
N PHE A 86 -7.96 1.39 -3.79
CA PHE A 86 -7.28 2.18 -4.82
C PHE A 86 -8.17 3.26 -5.43
N ALA A 87 -9.47 2.98 -5.58
CA ALA A 87 -10.44 3.97 -6.05
C ALA A 87 -10.64 5.12 -5.03
N ALA A 88 -10.45 4.87 -3.74
CA ALA A 88 -10.55 5.88 -2.70
C ALA A 88 -9.26 6.68 -2.47
N CYS A 89 -8.13 6.27 -3.09
CA CYS A 89 -6.86 6.97 -2.95
C CYS A 89 -6.87 8.32 -3.66
N THR A 90 -6.46 9.36 -2.94
CA THR A 90 -6.29 10.72 -3.47
C THR A 90 -4.83 11.12 -3.64
N SER A 91 -3.91 10.44 -2.96
CA SER A 91 -2.47 10.72 -2.95
C SER A 91 -1.75 10.32 -4.24
N ASP A 92 -0.52 10.81 -4.40
CA ASP A 92 0.33 10.52 -5.57
C ASP A 92 0.84 9.07 -5.58
N ILE A 93 1.14 8.53 -4.39
CA ILE A 93 1.64 7.17 -4.15
C ILE A 93 0.61 6.37 -3.37
N VAL A 94 0.44 5.13 -3.75
CA VAL A 94 -0.38 4.13 -3.04
C VAL A 94 0.54 3.06 -2.49
N VAL A 95 0.41 2.75 -1.22
CA VAL A 95 1.05 1.61 -0.54
C VAL A 95 -0.02 0.64 -0.12
N MET A 96 0.17 -0.65 -0.36
CA MET A 96 -0.73 -1.70 0.11
C MET A 96 -0.01 -2.60 1.10
N ILE A 97 -0.60 -2.81 2.27
CA ILE A 97 -0.12 -3.69 3.34
C ILE A 97 -1.25 -4.55 3.88
N ASP A 98 -0.92 -5.68 4.48
CA ASP A 98 -1.90 -6.55 5.12
C ASP A 98 -2.23 -6.07 6.55
N ALA A 99 -3.44 -6.38 7.02
CA ALA A 99 -3.95 -5.97 8.34
C ALA A 99 -3.54 -6.92 9.47
N ASP A 100 -2.88 -8.04 9.16
CA ASP A 100 -2.60 -9.14 10.10
C ASP A 100 -1.26 -9.02 10.84
N GLY A 101 -0.49 -7.96 10.55
CA GLY A 101 0.82 -7.71 11.13
C GLY A 101 1.96 -8.48 10.48
N SER A 102 1.71 -9.22 9.39
CA SER A 102 2.78 -9.93 8.67
C SER A 102 3.69 -9.01 7.86
N THR A 103 3.20 -7.85 7.46
CA THR A 103 3.97 -6.81 6.78
C THR A 103 4.41 -5.73 7.76
N ASP A 104 5.67 -5.30 7.68
CA ASP A 104 6.21 -4.25 8.56
C ASP A 104 5.95 -2.85 7.99
N PRO A 105 5.04 -2.04 8.59
CA PRO A 105 4.76 -0.70 8.10
C PRO A 105 5.96 0.24 8.16
N THR A 106 6.97 -0.03 9.01
CA THR A 106 8.18 0.80 9.10
C THR A 106 9.03 0.75 7.83
N GLU A 107 8.78 -0.23 6.96
CA GLU A 107 9.45 -0.35 5.66
C GLU A 107 8.88 0.58 4.58
N ILE A 108 7.70 1.19 4.77
CA ILE A 108 7.05 2.10 3.79
C ILE A 108 8.01 3.14 3.22
N PRO A 109 8.87 3.81 4.01
CA PRO A 109 9.82 4.80 3.47
C PRO A 109 10.77 4.22 2.42
N ARG A 110 11.18 2.95 2.52
CA ARG A 110 12.05 2.30 1.52
C ARG A 110 11.33 2.07 0.18
N PHE A 111 10.05 1.72 0.23
CA PHE A 111 9.22 1.58 -0.97
C PHE A 111 9.00 2.94 -1.66
N VAL A 112 8.71 3.98 -0.87
CA VAL A 112 8.57 5.35 -1.38
C VAL A 112 9.88 5.84 -2.00
N ALA A 113 11.03 5.54 -1.39
CA ALA A 113 12.34 5.88 -1.94
C ALA A 113 12.57 5.22 -3.30
N ALA A 114 12.29 3.93 -3.45
CA ALA A 114 12.41 3.21 -4.73
C ALA A 114 11.57 3.85 -5.85
N LEU A 115 10.36 4.34 -5.52
CA LEU A 115 9.52 5.07 -6.48
C LEU A 115 10.10 6.43 -6.86
N ARG A 116 10.67 7.15 -5.90
CA ARG A 116 11.34 8.43 -6.14
C ARG A 116 12.62 8.27 -6.96
N ASP A 117 13.30 7.13 -6.82
CA ASP A 117 14.49 6.78 -7.60
C ASP A 117 14.15 6.30 -9.01
N GLY A 118 12.88 6.39 -9.38
CA GLY A 118 12.44 6.23 -10.75
C GLY A 118 11.66 4.95 -11.07
N ALA A 119 11.35 4.10 -10.10
CA ALA A 119 10.41 3.00 -10.32
C ALA A 119 8.99 3.52 -10.48
N ASP A 120 8.17 2.79 -11.25
CA ASP A 120 6.72 3.00 -11.33
C ASP A 120 5.99 2.17 -10.29
N PHE A 121 6.58 1.02 -9.94
CA PHE A 121 6.06 0.03 -9.01
C PHE A 121 7.21 -0.53 -8.16
N ALA A 122 7.12 -0.38 -6.85
CA ALA A 122 8.04 -0.94 -5.86
C ALA A 122 7.40 -2.18 -5.25
N LYS A 123 8.03 -3.33 -5.43
CA LYS A 123 7.54 -4.64 -5.01
C LYS A 123 8.37 -5.18 -3.86
N GLY A 124 7.73 -5.57 -2.75
CA GLY A 124 8.41 -6.26 -1.66
C GLY A 124 8.90 -7.65 -2.07
N SER A 125 10.09 -8.01 -1.62
CA SER A 125 10.64 -9.35 -1.81
C SER A 125 11.27 -9.88 -0.53
N ARG A 126 10.82 -11.05 -0.11
CA ARG A 126 11.37 -11.82 1.01
C ARG A 126 12.66 -12.56 0.66
N PHE A 127 12.97 -12.66 -0.64
CA PHE A 127 14.10 -13.47 -1.13
C PHE A 127 15.29 -12.62 -1.61
N MET A 128 15.20 -11.31 -1.53
CA MET A 128 16.35 -10.43 -1.73
C MET A 128 17.29 -10.46 -0.52
N ALA A 129 18.56 -10.07 -0.73
CA ALA A 129 19.47 -9.81 0.38
C ALA A 129 18.85 -8.77 1.34
N ASN A 130 18.88 -9.04 2.64
CA ASN A 130 18.21 -8.28 3.71
C ASN A 130 16.67 -8.36 3.71
N GLY A 131 16.07 -9.26 2.94
CA GLY A 131 14.69 -9.69 3.07
C GLY A 131 14.59 -11.00 3.86
N GLY A 132 13.39 -11.43 4.17
CA GLY A 132 13.17 -12.68 4.90
C GLY A 132 11.69 -12.98 5.12
N SER A 133 11.43 -14.15 5.70
CA SER A 133 10.09 -14.53 6.18
C SER A 133 10.22 -15.47 7.37
N ALA A 134 9.52 -15.16 8.44
CA ALA A 134 9.36 -16.02 9.60
C ALA A 134 8.27 -17.10 9.37
N ASP A 135 7.33 -16.86 8.44
CA ASP A 135 6.15 -17.73 8.19
C ASP A 135 6.32 -18.74 7.03
N ILE A 136 7.31 -18.54 6.14
CA ILE A 136 7.41 -19.33 4.93
C ILE A 136 8.01 -20.72 5.18
N THR A 137 7.25 -21.78 4.88
CA THR A 137 7.76 -23.16 4.93
C THR A 137 8.70 -23.48 3.77
N PRO A 138 9.62 -24.47 3.90
CA PRO A 138 10.51 -24.90 2.80
C PRO A 138 9.75 -25.28 1.53
N LEU A 139 8.61 -25.95 1.66
CA LEU A 139 7.75 -26.34 0.54
C LEU A 139 7.16 -25.11 -0.17
N ARG A 140 6.65 -24.14 0.59
CA ARG A 140 6.13 -22.88 0.03
C ARG A 140 7.23 -22.07 -0.66
N ARG A 141 8.44 -22.06 -0.08
CA ARG A 141 9.61 -21.41 -0.66
C ARG A 141 9.98 -22.02 -2.01
N LEU A 142 10.08 -23.36 -2.08
CA LEU A 142 10.38 -24.07 -3.33
C LEU A 142 9.30 -23.83 -4.40
N GLY A 143 8.02 -23.91 -4.00
CA GLY A 143 6.89 -23.63 -4.89
C GLY A 143 6.93 -22.21 -5.45
N ASN A 144 7.21 -21.21 -4.59
CA ASN A 144 7.33 -19.81 -5.02
C ASN A 144 8.52 -19.61 -5.98
N GLN A 145 9.66 -20.25 -5.74
CA GLN A 145 10.80 -20.20 -6.66
C GLN A 145 10.46 -20.80 -8.04
N GLY A 146 9.74 -21.92 -8.09
CA GLY A 146 9.26 -22.49 -9.34
C GLY A 146 8.31 -21.55 -10.09
N LEU A 147 7.37 -20.92 -9.39
CA LEU A 147 6.44 -19.93 -9.96
C LEU A 147 7.16 -18.67 -10.44
N ASN A 148 8.17 -18.19 -9.69
CA ASN A 148 9.02 -17.07 -10.11
C ASN A 148 9.78 -17.40 -11.39
N GLY A 149 10.41 -18.57 -11.47
CA GLY A 149 11.09 -19.01 -12.67
C GLY A 149 10.15 -19.06 -13.88
N PHE A 150 8.95 -19.59 -13.69
CA PHE A 150 7.95 -19.71 -14.74
C PHE A 150 7.44 -18.35 -15.24
N VAL A 151 7.11 -17.41 -14.33
CA VAL A 151 6.69 -16.06 -14.74
C VAL A 151 7.83 -15.30 -15.42
N ASN A 152 9.04 -15.41 -14.89
CA ASN A 152 10.22 -14.76 -15.46
C ASN A 152 10.50 -15.23 -16.90
N LEU A 153 10.38 -16.54 -17.15
CA LEU A 153 10.52 -17.10 -18.49
C LEU A 153 9.45 -16.61 -19.45
N LEU A 154 8.17 -16.60 -19.02
CA LEU A 154 7.06 -16.27 -19.90
C LEU A 154 6.94 -14.77 -20.18
N PHE A 155 7.28 -13.92 -19.22
CA PHE A 155 7.07 -12.47 -19.31
C PHE A 155 8.36 -11.66 -19.49
N GLY A 156 9.53 -12.33 -19.45
CA GLY A 156 10.82 -11.64 -19.52
C GLY A 156 11.11 -10.78 -18.29
N THR A 157 10.54 -11.14 -17.15
CA THR A 157 10.72 -10.44 -15.87
C THR A 157 11.90 -11.02 -15.08
N ARG A 158 12.19 -10.42 -13.92
CA ARG A 158 13.24 -10.88 -13.00
C ARG A 158 12.73 -10.87 -11.55
N PHE A 159 11.47 -11.26 -11.34
CA PHE A 159 10.91 -11.33 -10.00
C PHE A 159 11.64 -12.37 -9.15
N THR A 160 11.98 -11.99 -7.92
CA THR A 160 12.49 -12.90 -6.90
C THR A 160 11.39 -13.39 -5.98
N ASP A 161 10.27 -12.64 -5.85
CA ASP A 161 9.11 -13.00 -5.02
C ASP A 161 7.80 -12.57 -5.66
N LEU A 162 7.14 -13.46 -6.41
CA LEU A 162 5.89 -13.14 -7.11
C LEU A 162 4.68 -12.98 -6.18
N CYS A 163 4.66 -13.73 -5.06
CA CYS A 163 3.45 -13.94 -4.25
C CYS A 163 3.38 -13.08 -2.99
N TYR A 164 4.30 -12.16 -2.77
CA TYR A 164 4.27 -11.29 -1.61
C TYR A 164 3.45 -10.03 -1.87
N GLY A 165 2.54 -9.72 -0.94
CA GLY A 165 1.51 -8.69 -1.12
C GLY A 165 1.93 -7.26 -0.78
N TYR A 166 3.13 -7.03 -0.25
CA TYR A 166 3.60 -5.70 0.10
C TYR A 166 4.11 -4.97 -1.13
N ASN A 167 3.38 -3.95 -1.59
CA ASN A 167 3.74 -3.19 -2.79
C ASN A 167 3.44 -1.70 -2.60
N ALA A 168 4.19 -0.85 -3.29
CA ALA A 168 3.89 0.57 -3.45
C ALA A 168 4.02 0.98 -4.92
N PHE A 169 3.24 1.96 -5.35
CA PHE A 169 3.25 2.40 -6.74
C PHE A 169 2.69 3.81 -6.89
N TRP A 170 3.07 4.47 -7.96
CA TRP A 170 2.42 5.71 -8.34
C TRP A 170 0.95 5.46 -8.70
N ARG A 171 0.04 6.30 -8.21
CA ARG A 171 -1.42 6.14 -8.44
C ARG A 171 -1.79 6.02 -9.92
N ARG A 172 -1.03 6.64 -10.84
CA ARG A 172 -1.22 6.48 -12.28
C ARG A 172 -1.10 5.03 -12.78
N VAL A 173 -0.40 4.16 -12.05
CA VAL A 173 -0.22 2.75 -12.41
C VAL A 173 -1.51 1.95 -12.23
N VAL A 174 -2.43 2.40 -11.38
CA VAL A 174 -3.71 1.70 -11.10
C VAL A 174 -4.48 1.43 -12.39
N ALA A 175 -4.57 2.38 -13.30
CA ALA A 175 -5.24 2.18 -14.60
C ALA A 175 -4.58 1.04 -15.42
N GLY A 176 -3.26 0.88 -15.29
CA GLY A 176 -2.52 -0.22 -15.92
C GLY A 176 -2.76 -1.60 -15.31
N MET A 177 -3.27 -1.67 -14.09
CA MET A 177 -3.58 -2.95 -13.44
C MET A 177 -4.85 -3.59 -14.00
N ASP A 178 -5.72 -2.82 -14.66
CA ASP A 178 -6.95 -3.28 -15.33
C ASP A 178 -7.79 -4.19 -14.41
N LEU A 179 -8.02 -3.71 -13.20
CA LEU A 179 -8.83 -4.41 -12.21
C LEU A 179 -10.32 -4.28 -12.55
N PRO A 180 -11.15 -5.25 -12.12
CA PRO A 180 -12.59 -5.09 -12.21
C PRO A 180 -13.03 -3.83 -11.47
N ASP A 181 -13.81 -2.97 -12.13
CA ASP A 181 -14.33 -1.75 -11.53
C ASP A 181 -15.01 -2.08 -10.18
N ALA A 182 -14.64 -1.32 -9.15
CA ALA A 182 -15.18 -1.47 -7.80
C ALA A 182 -16.71 -1.28 -7.76
N ALA A 183 -17.27 -0.46 -8.66
CA ALA A 183 -18.71 -0.20 -8.74
C ALA A 183 -19.53 -1.37 -9.35
N LEU A 184 -18.88 -2.34 -10.02
CA LEU A 184 -19.59 -3.47 -10.60
C LEU A 184 -20.28 -4.32 -9.54
N PRO A 185 -21.53 -4.77 -9.76
CA PRO A 185 -22.26 -5.61 -8.83
C PRO A 185 -21.64 -7.02 -8.73
N ARG A 186 -22.02 -7.76 -7.68
CA ARG A 186 -21.72 -9.18 -7.57
C ARG A 186 -22.32 -9.94 -8.76
N LEU A 187 -21.65 -11.02 -9.17
CA LEU A 187 -22.22 -11.90 -10.18
C LEU A 187 -23.46 -12.62 -9.61
N ALA A 188 -24.50 -12.79 -10.45
CA ALA A 188 -25.76 -13.42 -10.03
C ALA A 188 -25.57 -14.89 -9.56
N ASP A 189 -24.56 -15.58 -10.08
CA ASP A 189 -24.22 -16.95 -9.73
C ASP A 189 -23.34 -17.06 -8.47
N GLY A 190 -23.10 -15.96 -7.76
CA GLY A 190 -22.30 -15.89 -6.54
C GLY A 190 -20.78 -16.10 -6.73
N ARG A 191 -20.30 -16.34 -7.96
CA ARG A 191 -18.88 -16.51 -8.23
C ARG A 191 -18.14 -15.17 -8.09
N LYS A 192 -16.84 -15.25 -7.76
CA LYS A 192 -15.97 -14.07 -7.77
C LYS A 192 -15.60 -13.70 -9.21
N ARG A 193 -15.55 -12.41 -9.50
CA ARG A 193 -14.94 -11.91 -10.74
C ARG A 193 -13.45 -12.21 -10.72
N TRP A 194 -12.87 -12.41 -11.90
CA TRP A 194 -11.43 -12.58 -12.02
C TRP A 194 -10.73 -11.29 -11.60
N GLY A 195 -9.81 -11.41 -10.63
CA GLY A 195 -9.13 -10.29 -10.00
C GLY A 195 -9.73 -9.87 -8.66
N ASP A 196 -10.90 -10.39 -8.26
CA ASP A 196 -11.47 -10.12 -6.93
C ASP A 196 -10.85 -10.98 -5.81
N GLY A 197 -10.22 -12.12 -6.15
CA GLY A 197 -9.69 -13.08 -5.18
C GLY A 197 -8.23 -12.86 -4.78
N PHE A 198 -7.62 -13.91 -4.20
CA PHE A 198 -6.20 -13.91 -3.82
C PHE A 198 -5.23 -13.99 -5.02
N GLU A 199 -5.73 -14.24 -6.21
CA GLU A 199 -4.93 -14.11 -7.44
C GLU A 199 -4.42 -12.69 -7.69
N ILE A 200 -4.96 -11.71 -6.97
CA ILE A 200 -4.69 -10.28 -7.17
C ILE A 200 -3.19 -9.96 -7.08
N GLU A 201 -2.46 -10.52 -6.12
CA GLU A 201 -1.04 -10.21 -5.92
C GLU A 201 -0.22 -10.60 -7.15
N THR A 202 -0.41 -11.83 -7.64
CA THR A 202 0.23 -12.30 -8.87
C THR A 202 -0.21 -11.49 -10.08
N LEU A 203 -1.49 -11.18 -10.16
CA LEU A 203 -2.10 -10.46 -11.26
C LEU A 203 -1.57 -9.03 -11.38
N LEU A 204 -1.43 -8.30 -10.27
CA LEU A 204 -0.86 -6.96 -10.25
C LEU A 204 0.57 -6.97 -10.80
N ASN A 205 1.42 -7.85 -10.28
CA ASN A 205 2.82 -7.95 -10.67
C ASN A 205 2.99 -8.24 -12.17
N ILE A 206 2.22 -9.22 -12.68
CA ILE A 206 2.27 -9.58 -14.10
C ILE A 206 1.77 -8.46 -14.98
N ARG A 207 0.65 -7.83 -14.63
CA ARG A 207 0.05 -6.77 -15.46
C ARG A 207 0.90 -5.52 -15.54
N VAL A 208 1.47 -5.11 -14.40
CA VAL A 208 2.37 -3.97 -14.33
C VAL A 208 3.61 -4.21 -15.21
N ALA A 209 4.25 -5.37 -15.05
CA ALA A 209 5.42 -5.72 -15.86
C ALA A 209 5.09 -5.86 -17.35
N SER A 210 3.96 -6.52 -17.69
CA SER A 210 3.54 -6.71 -19.09
C SER A 210 3.22 -5.42 -19.82
N ARG A 211 2.92 -4.34 -19.09
CA ARG A 211 2.69 -3.02 -19.65
C ARG A 211 3.92 -2.14 -19.74
N GLY A 212 5.08 -2.67 -19.35
CA GLY A 212 6.36 -1.96 -19.46
C GLY A 212 6.62 -0.95 -18.35
N TYR A 213 5.87 -0.98 -17.24
CA TYR A 213 6.21 -0.18 -16.08
C TYR A 213 7.53 -0.64 -15.46
N ARG A 214 8.31 0.31 -14.95
CA ARG A 214 9.57 0.01 -14.25
C ARG A 214 9.27 -0.55 -12.86
N VAL A 215 9.52 -1.84 -12.68
CA VAL A 215 9.38 -2.52 -11.40
C VAL A 215 10.74 -2.57 -10.70
N SER A 216 10.79 -2.14 -9.45
CA SER A 216 11.93 -2.32 -8.55
C SER A 216 11.53 -3.18 -7.38
N GLU A 217 12.31 -4.23 -7.08
CA GLU A 217 12.09 -5.02 -5.89
C GLU A 217 12.79 -4.36 -4.68
N VAL A 218 12.10 -4.38 -3.53
CA VAL A 218 12.56 -3.82 -2.26
C VAL A 218 12.68 -4.97 -1.26
N PRO A 219 13.84 -5.17 -0.60
CA PRO A 219 13.95 -6.17 0.44
C PRO A 219 12.92 -5.92 1.54
N SER A 220 12.18 -6.95 1.93
CA SER A 220 11.14 -6.84 2.95
C SER A 220 11.12 -8.10 3.81
N PHE A 221 10.83 -7.93 5.10
CA PHE A 221 10.72 -9.05 6.03
C PHE A 221 9.25 -9.31 6.36
N GLU A 222 8.82 -10.56 6.10
CA GLU A 222 7.49 -11.04 6.48
C GLU A 222 7.54 -11.63 7.89
N HIS A 223 6.81 -11.03 8.81
CA HIS A 223 6.64 -11.53 10.16
C HIS A 223 5.57 -12.62 10.23
N GLU A 224 5.54 -13.36 11.31
CA GLU A 224 4.38 -14.20 11.62
C GLU A 224 3.15 -13.32 11.85
N ARG A 225 1.99 -13.79 11.43
CA ARG A 225 0.71 -13.19 11.77
C ARG A 225 0.58 -13.10 13.30
N ILE A 226 0.19 -11.96 13.82
CA ILE A 226 0.13 -11.73 15.27
C ILE A 226 -1.03 -12.53 15.89
N HIS A 227 -2.22 -12.47 15.28
CA HIS A 227 -3.40 -13.19 15.71
C HIS A 227 -4.13 -13.83 14.53
N GLY A 228 -4.83 -14.94 14.78
CA GLY A 228 -5.58 -15.68 13.78
C GLY A 228 -4.75 -16.72 13.03
N GLU A 229 -5.41 -17.47 12.14
CA GLU A 229 -4.78 -18.51 11.33
C GLU A 229 -4.73 -18.11 9.86
N SER A 230 -3.68 -18.55 9.16
CA SER A 230 -3.56 -18.33 7.73
C SER A 230 -4.56 -19.19 6.96
N ASN A 231 -5.39 -18.56 6.15
CA ASN A 231 -6.32 -19.25 5.25
C ASN A 231 -5.65 -19.78 3.96
N LEU A 232 -4.31 -19.70 3.86
CA LEU A 232 -3.57 -20.10 2.68
C LEU A 232 -3.34 -21.60 2.64
N ASN A 233 -3.77 -22.23 1.53
CA ASN A 233 -3.51 -23.64 1.23
C ASN A 233 -2.47 -23.73 0.11
N THR A 234 -1.28 -24.32 0.40
CA THR A 234 -0.13 -24.36 -0.49
C THR A 234 -0.45 -24.88 -1.89
N PHE A 235 -1.18 -25.98 -2.02
CA PHE A 235 -1.49 -26.56 -3.32
C PHE A 235 -2.59 -25.81 -4.07
N ARG A 236 -3.68 -25.46 -3.37
CA ARG A 236 -4.80 -24.73 -3.97
C ARG A 236 -4.38 -23.34 -4.44
N ASP A 237 -3.58 -22.65 -3.64
CA ASP A 237 -3.14 -21.31 -3.95
C ASP A 237 -2.01 -21.30 -4.96
N GLY A 238 -1.07 -22.27 -4.90
CA GLY A 238 -0.07 -22.49 -5.95
C GLY A 238 -0.70 -22.74 -7.31
N MET A 239 -1.75 -23.58 -7.38
CA MET A 239 -2.49 -23.83 -8.63
C MET A 239 -3.23 -22.58 -9.12
N ARG A 240 -3.76 -21.76 -8.20
CA ARG A 240 -4.38 -20.48 -8.54
C ARG A 240 -3.37 -19.53 -9.17
N VAL A 241 -2.17 -19.38 -8.57
CA VAL A 241 -1.08 -18.57 -9.11
C VAL A 241 -0.68 -19.07 -10.50
N LEU A 242 -0.46 -20.37 -10.68
CA LEU A 242 -0.13 -20.97 -11.97
C LEU A 242 -1.19 -20.65 -13.04
N ARG A 243 -2.47 -20.83 -12.72
CA ARG A 243 -3.58 -20.48 -13.62
C ARG A 243 -3.58 -18.99 -13.97
N THR A 244 -3.23 -18.14 -13.01
CA THR A 244 -3.14 -16.69 -13.22
C THR A 244 -2.01 -16.38 -14.21
N ILE A 245 -0.83 -16.96 -14.03
CA ILE A 245 0.30 -16.76 -14.93
C ILE A 245 -0.08 -17.16 -16.37
N VAL A 246 -0.66 -18.35 -16.55
CA VAL A 246 -1.05 -18.86 -17.88
C VAL A 246 -2.14 -17.97 -18.51
N ARG A 247 -3.17 -17.62 -17.74
CA ARG A 247 -4.26 -16.76 -18.23
C ARG A 247 -3.78 -15.38 -18.67
N GLU A 248 -2.95 -14.72 -17.87
CA GLU A 248 -2.41 -13.41 -18.19
C GLU A 248 -1.38 -13.48 -19.34
N PHE A 249 -0.69 -14.60 -19.52
CA PHE A 249 0.18 -14.81 -20.68
C PHE A 249 -0.58 -14.74 -22.01
N PHE A 250 -1.74 -15.39 -22.10
CA PHE A 250 -2.56 -15.32 -23.30
C PHE A 250 -3.24 -13.94 -23.44
N ARG A 251 -3.66 -13.35 -22.33
CA ARG A 251 -4.31 -12.04 -22.31
C ARG A 251 -3.38 -10.91 -22.80
N ARG A 252 -2.10 -10.92 -22.46
CA ARG A 252 -1.15 -9.85 -22.84
C ARG A 252 -1.05 -9.62 -24.35
N ARG A 253 -1.33 -10.65 -25.15
CA ARG A 253 -1.28 -10.57 -26.61
C ARG A 253 -2.38 -9.69 -27.21
N THR A 254 -3.41 -9.40 -26.44
CA THR A 254 -4.57 -8.60 -26.86
C THR A 254 -4.62 -7.23 -26.21
N THR A 255 -3.70 -6.93 -25.29
CA THR A 255 -3.73 -5.69 -24.50
C THR A 255 -2.67 -4.72 -25.03
N ALA A 256 -3.05 -3.47 -25.31
CA ALA A 256 -2.13 -2.42 -25.70
C ALA A 256 -1.11 -2.11 -24.59
N PRO A 257 0.14 -1.70 -24.92
CA PRO A 257 1.10 -1.24 -23.94
C PRO A 257 0.55 -0.03 -23.16
N ALA A 258 1.07 0.18 -21.94
CA ALA A 258 0.71 1.35 -21.15
C ALA A 258 1.03 2.64 -21.92
N PRO A 259 0.27 3.71 -21.72
CA PRO A 259 0.66 5.02 -22.22
C PRO A 259 2.04 5.35 -21.63
N ALA A 260 2.91 5.93 -22.47
CA ALA A 260 4.24 6.35 -22.05
C ALA A 260 4.15 7.17 -20.74
N PRO A 261 5.09 6.99 -19.79
CA PRO A 261 5.07 7.74 -18.55
C PRO A 261 4.99 9.23 -18.89
N ALA A 262 3.98 9.90 -18.35
CA ALA A 262 3.90 11.36 -18.47
C ALA A 262 5.22 11.93 -17.96
N GLN A 263 5.92 12.67 -18.82
CA GLN A 263 7.13 13.38 -18.41
C GLN A 263 6.80 14.23 -17.17
N PRO A 264 7.69 14.34 -16.20
CA PRO A 264 7.44 15.20 -15.04
C PRO A 264 7.06 16.58 -15.57
N VAL A 265 5.85 17.01 -15.27
CA VAL A 265 5.38 18.35 -15.60
C VAL A 265 6.27 19.30 -14.81
N THR A 266 7.21 19.92 -15.48
CA THR A 266 8.00 21.03 -14.94
C THR A 266 7.01 22.18 -14.75
N VAL A 267 6.42 22.28 -13.56
CA VAL A 267 5.61 23.44 -13.19
C VAL A 267 6.59 24.60 -13.03
N PRO A 268 6.50 25.68 -13.83
CA PRO A 268 7.35 26.83 -13.63
C PRO A 268 7.14 27.38 -12.22
N ALA A 269 8.22 27.66 -11.50
CA ALA A 269 8.20 28.20 -10.16
C ALA A 269 7.38 29.50 -10.14
N ILE A 270 6.15 29.43 -9.62
CA ILE A 270 5.38 30.63 -9.32
C ILE A 270 6.06 31.27 -8.12
N ALA A 271 6.67 32.44 -8.34
CA ALA A 271 7.26 33.25 -7.29
C ALA A 271 6.19 33.62 -6.24
N VAL A 272 6.23 32.92 -5.12
CA VAL A 272 5.38 33.23 -3.95
C VAL A 272 5.92 34.54 -3.36
N ARG A 273 5.19 35.62 -3.55
CA ARG A 273 5.45 36.88 -2.83
C ARG A 273 5.29 36.62 -1.32
N PRO A 274 6.28 36.99 -0.48
CA PRO A 274 6.14 36.79 0.95
C PRO A 274 5.00 37.68 1.48
N ALA A 275 4.06 37.05 2.19
CA ALA A 275 3.00 37.76 2.88
C ALA A 275 3.63 38.69 3.94
N ARG A 276 3.35 40.00 3.85
CA ARG A 276 3.75 41.00 4.86
C ARG A 276 3.13 40.61 6.21
N ARG A 277 3.96 40.24 7.16
CA ARG A 277 3.60 40.06 8.56
C ARG A 277 3.09 41.41 9.08
N ALA A 278 1.79 41.52 9.34
CA ALA A 278 1.22 42.60 10.14
C ALA A 278 1.62 42.38 11.62
N ALA A 279 2.60 43.14 12.08
CA ALA A 279 2.93 43.21 13.50
C ALA A 279 1.80 43.91 14.24
N ARG A 280 0.99 43.15 14.95
CA ARG A 280 0.01 43.67 15.92
C ARG A 280 0.75 43.91 17.23
N ALA A 281 0.98 45.21 17.56
CA ALA A 281 1.48 45.65 18.85
C ALA A 281 0.45 45.32 19.94
N LEU A 282 0.85 44.44 20.85
CA LEU A 282 0.12 44.25 22.12
C LEU A 282 0.58 45.36 23.08
N ALA A 283 -0.31 46.33 23.28
CA ALA A 283 -0.16 47.35 24.32
C ALA A 283 -0.34 46.69 25.70
N THR A 284 0.68 46.76 26.51
CA THR A 284 0.67 46.39 27.93
C THR A 284 -0.06 47.44 28.72
N ALA A 285 -1.21 47.08 29.33
CA ALA A 285 -1.90 47.87 30.31
C ALA A 285 -1.30 47.63 31.72
N PRO A 286 -1.05 48.68 32.54
CA PRO A 286 -0.50 48.50 33.86
C PRO A 286 -1.55 48.03 34.88
N VAL A 287 -1.20 47.01 35.64
CA VAL A 287 -1.98 46.51 36.79
C VAL A 287 -1.86 47.49 37.95
N ARG A 288 -2.98 48.08 38.35
CA ARG A 288 -3.12 48.88 39.60
C ARG A 288 -3.26 47.91 40.78
N LEU A 289 -2.26 47.93 41.64
CA LEU A 289 -2.33 47.36 42.99
C LEU A 289 -3.21 48.24 43.90
N ASN A 290 -4.34 47.73 44.34
CA ASN A 290 -5.18 48.33 45.33
C ASN A 290 -4.76 47.84 46.74
N ARG A 291 -4.06 48.70 47.49
CA ARG A 291 -3.79 48.51 48.94
C ARG A 291 -5.04 48.94 49.69
N GLN A 292 -5.76 48.03 50.27
CA GLN A 292 -6.65 48.35 51.40
C GLN A 292 -5.93 48.11 52.72
N ARG A 293 -5.77 49.21 53.44
CA ARG A 293 -5.38 49.23 54.88
C ARG A 293 -6.63 48.99 55.72
N GLY A 294 -6.43 48.29 56.76
CA GLY A 294 -7.01 47.92 57.97
C GLY A 294 -8.15 48.72 58.60
N ARG A 295 -8.95 48.02 59.30
CA ARG A 295 -9.22 48.13 60.76
C ARG A 295 -9.88 46.83 61.19
#